data_ae34a7c066252e87dfb715604088d491
#
_entry.id   ae34a7c066252e87dfb715604088d491
#
_cell.length_a   1.000
_cell.length_b   1.000
_cell.length_c   1.000
_cell.angle_alpha   90.00
_cell.angle_beta   90.00
_cell.angle_gamma   90.00
#
_symmetry.space_group_name_H-M   'P 1'
#
loop_
_entity.id
_entity.type
_entity.pdbx_description
1 polymer ?
#
loop_
_entity_poly.entity_id
_entity_poly.type
_entity_poly.pdbx_seq_one_letter_code
_entity_poly.pdbx_strand_id
1 'polypeptide(L)'
;ADGSEGVMCGNGVRCAAEFLYTHGVRRDCIRIDTPSAGQRVLHRVGDGLWQVEMGRFTAAPDAVGAVGLGSGPLLDVPLCAGGRAWRVHCVAVGNPHCVLFTHEPPPAGAELAAWGRALGHHPAFPGGINVEFAQPISPTGLAVTVWERGSGATLACGTGACAVAAAAVLTGRCPRGAPILVQLPGGTLEVCVQRDD
;
A
#
# COMPACT_ATOMS: atom_id res chain seq x y z
N ALA A 1 -9.44 16.48 -6.27
CA ALA A 1 -10.69 15.73 -6.17
C ALA A 1 -11.47 15.92 -7.45
N ASP A 2 -11.50 14.89 -8.29
CA ASP A 2 -12.16 14.85 -9.60
C ASP A 2 -13.62 14.35 -9.51
N GLY A 3 -14.12 14.12 -8.28
CA GLY A 3 -15.44 13.56 -8.01
C GLY A 3 -15.57 12.05 -8.22
N SER A 4 -14.48 11.36 -8.54
CA SER A 4 -14.50 9.90 -8.65
C SER A 4 -14.68 9.23 -7.28
N GLU A 5 -15.34 8.09 -7.28
CA GLU A 5 -15.55 7.30 -6.07
C GLU A 5 -14.26 6.62 -5.60
N GLY A 6 -13.87 6.85 -4.35
CA GLY A 6 -12.73 6.20 -3.74
C GLY A 6 -13.03 4.75 -3.40
N VAL A 7 -12.23 3.80 -3.91
CA VAL A 7 -12.45 2.37 -3.65
C VAL A 7 -12.25 2.03 -2.18
N MET A 8 -11.14 2.46 -1.58
CA MET A 8 -10.79 2.21 -0.18
C MET A 8 -9.74 3.23 0.28
N CYS A 9 -9.94 3.79 1.47
CA CYS A 9 -8.95 4.65 2.12
C CYS A 9 -8.71 4.17 3.55
N GLY A 10 -7.59 3.50 3.81
CA GLY A 10 -7.25 2.96 5.13
C GLY A 10 -7.17 4.03 6.22
N ASN A 11 -6.71 5.24 5.89
CA ASN A 11 -6.70 6.38 6.80
C ASN A 11 -8.14 6.86 7.08
N GLY A 12 -8.96 7.00 6.02
CA GLY A 12 -10.33 7.49 6.12
C GLY A 12 -11.21 6.60 7.00
N VAL A 13 -11.14 5.27 6.86
CA VAL A 13 -11.96 4.37 7.69
C VAL A 13 -11.52 4.39 9.16
N ARG A 14 -10.22 4.57 9.47
CA ARG A 14 -9.76 4.74 10.86
C ARG A 14 -10.26 6.06 11.46
N CYS A 15 -10.18 7.15 10.69
CA CYS A 15 -10.74 8.43 11.12
C CYS A 15 -12.27 8.34 11.36
N ALA A 16 -12.99 7.64 10.49
CA ALA A 16 -14.43 7.41 10.65
C ALA A 16 -14.74 6.61 11.92
N ALA A 17 -13.96 5.55 12.22
CA ALA A 17 -14.13 4.76 13.43
C ALA A 17 -13.88 5.59 14.69
N GLU A 18 -12.82 6.39 14.73
CA GLU A 18 -12.53 7.28 15.86
C GLU A 18 -13.60 8.37 16.01
N PHE A 19 -14.04 8.95 14.90
CA PHE A 19 -15.15 9.90 14.91
C PHE A 19 -16.42 9.29 15.53
N LEU A 20 -16.83 8.11 15.07
CA LEU A 20 -17.98 7.41 15.61
C LEU A 20 -17.82 7.12 17.11
N TYR A 21 -16.65 6.63 17.51
CA TYR A 21 -16.34 6.33 18.89
C TYR A 21 -16.44 7.56 19.79
N THR A 22 -15.84 8.67 19.38
CA THR A 22 -15.85 9.93 20.16
C THR A 22 -17.23 10.59 20.19
N HIS A 23 -18.11 10.29 19.20
CA HIS A 23 -19.47 10.82 19.11
C HIS A 23 -20.56 9.84 19.60
N GLY A 24 -20.20 8.91 20.48
CA GLY A 24 -21.17 8.11 21.25
C GLY A 24 -21.29 6.65 20.84
N VAL A 25 -20.71 6.20 19.73
CA VAL A 25 -20.67 4.78 19.34
C VAL A 25 -19.51 4.09 20.07
N ARG A 26 -19.64 3.88 21.37
CA ARG A 26 -18.61 3.32 22.26
C ARG A 26 -18.44 1.80 22.07
N ARG A 27 -17.93 1.37 20.90
CA ARG A 27 -17.68 -0.03 20.56
C ARG A 27 -16.23 -0.20 20.16
N ASP A 28 -15.56 -1.22 20.69
CA ASP A 28 -14.17 -1.56 20.35
C ASP A 28 -14.06 -2.32 19.02
N CYS A 29 -15.18 -2.77 18.46
CA CYS A 29 -15.28 -3.33 17.13
C CYS A 29 -16.36 -2.59 16.35
N ILE A 30 -15.96 -1.96 15.24
CA ILE A 30 -16.85 -1.21 14.34
C ILE A 30 -16.75 -1.82 12.94
N ARG A 31 -17.90 -1.99 12.28
CA ARG A 31 -17.98 -2.40 10.88
C ARG A 31 -18.43 -1.22 10.05
N ILE A 32 -17.68 -0.96 8.97
CA ILE A 32 -17.95 0.13 8.04
C ILE A 32 -18.12 -0.47 6.65
N ASP A 33 -19.29 -0.25 6.05
CA ASP A 33 -19.52 -0.62 4.66
C ASP A 33 -18.91 0.44 3.75
N THR A 34 -18.09 -0.01 2.80
CA THR A 34 -17.48 0.86 1.79
C THR A 34 -18.11 0.54 0.43
N PRO A 35 -18.42 1.54 -0.41
CA PRO A 35 -19.21 1.34 -1.63
C PRO A 35 -18.62 0.29 -2.58
N SER A 36 -17.30 0.28 -2.73
CA SER A 36 -16.63 -0.57 -3.74
C SER A 36 -15.65 -1.58 -3.16
N ALA A 37 -15.29 -1.51 -1.86
CA ALA A 37 -14.38 -2.46 -1.23
C ALA A 37 -15.07 -3.38 -0.21
N GLY A 38 -16.41 -3.29 -0.07
CA GLY A 38 -17.20 -4.09 0.86
C GLY A 38 -16.99 -3.67 2.32
N GLN A 39 -17.43 -4.53 3.23
CA GLN A 39 -17.35 -4.28 4.66
C GLN A 39 -15.91 -4.34 5.16
N ARG A 40 -15.54 -3.36 6.00
CA ARG A 40 -14.26 -3.34 6.73
C ARG A 40 -14.54 -3.44 8.22
N VAL A 41 -13.80 -4.30 8.89
CA VAL A 41 -13.85 -4.47 10.34
C VAL A 41 -12.70 -3.71 10.96
N LEU A 42 -13.01 -2.90 11.96
CA LEU A 42 -12.03 -2.11 12.68
C LEU A 42 -12.07 -2.45 14.16
N HIS A 43 -10.90 -2.69 14.73
CA HIS A 43 -10.73 -2.99 16.16
C HIS A 43 -9.97 -1.85 16.83
N ARG A 44 -10.51 -1.36 17.94
CA ARG A 44 -9.84 -0.39 18.79
C ARG A 44 -8.76 -1.11 19.58
N VAL A 45 -7.50 -0.75 19.35
CA VAL A 45 -6.34 -1.40 19.98
C VAL A 45 -5.63 -0.50 21.00
N GLY A 46 -6.10 0.73 21.14
CA GLY A 46 -5.56 1.70 22.10
C GLY A 46 -6.31 3.01 22.00
N ASP A 47 -5.89 4.01 22.77
CA ASP A 47 -6.50 5.34 22.75
C ASP A 47 -6.20 6.06 21.44
N GLY A 48 -7.25 6.35 20.66
CA GLY A 48 -7.15 6.88 19.31
C GLY A 48 -6.51 5.92 18.27
N LEU A 49 -6.28 4.64 18.62
CA LEU A 49 -5.63 3.68 17.76
C LEU A 49 -6.61 2.61 17.26
N TRP A 50 -6.67 2.45 15.95
CA TRP A 50 -7.54 1.51 15.26
C TRP A 50 -6.78 0.61 14.31
N GLN A 51 -6.98 -0.69 14.46
CA GLN A 51 -6.56 -1.71 13.51
C GLN A 51 -7.68 -1.93 12.48
N VAL A 52 -7.32 -2.09 11.22
CA VAL A 52 -8.26 -2.36 10.11
C VAL A 52 -7.92 -3.69 9.48
N GLU A 53 -8.92 -4.53 9.28
CA GLU A 53 -8.81 -5.72 8.45
C GLU A 53 -8.85 -5.29 6.98
N MET A 54 -7.68 -5.24 6.35
CA MET A 54 -7.54 -4.74 4.97
C MET A 54 -7.99 -5.74 3.91
N GLY A 55 -8.20 -7.01 4.29
CA GLY A 55 -8.57 -8.07 3.39
C GLY A 55 -7.37 -8.77 2.75
N ARG A 56 -7.63 -9.48 1.63
CA ARG A 56 -6.60 -10.25 0.92
C ARG A 56 -5.78 -9.39 -0.01
N PHE A 57 -4.56 -9.81 -0.25
CA PHE A 57 -3.67 -9.26 -1.27
C PHE A 57 -3.34 -10.31 -2.32
N THR A 58 -2.93 -9.88 -3.50
CA THR A 58 -2.47 -10.76 -4.58
C THR A 58 -1.45 -10.07 -5.46
N ALA A 59 -0.51 -10.84 -6.01
CA ALA A 59 0.45 -10.40 -7.02
C ALA A 59 0.05 -10.84 -8.44
N ALA A 60 -1.19 -11.27 -8.66
CA ALA A 60 -1.68 -11.70 -9.97
C ALA A 60 -1.78 -10.51 -10.93
N PRO A 61 -1.33 -10.65 -12.20
CA PRO A 61 -1.35 -9.57 -13.20
C PRO A 61 -2.72 -8.93 -13.40
N ASP A 62 -3.77 -9.73 -13.49
CA ASP A 62 -5.14 -9.25 -13.73
C ASP A 62 -5.65 -8.39 -12.57
N ALA A 63 -5.35 -8.78 -11.32
CA ALA A 63 -5.75 -8.01 -10.14
C ALA A 63 -5.01 -6.68 -10.02
N VAL A 64 -3.79 -6.61 -10.54
CA VAL A 64 -3.00 -5.36 -10.62
C VAL A 64 -3.41 -4.52 -11.82
N GLY A 65 -4.07 -5.11 -12.82
CA GLY A 65 -4.36 -4.49 -14.10
C GLY A 65 -3.12 -4.32 -14.98
N ALA A 66 -2.17 -5.25 -14.86
CA ALA A 66 -0.91 -5.22 -15.60
C ALA A 66 -1.04 -5.91 -16.95
N VAL A 67 -0.38 -5.37 -17.98
CA VAL A 67 -0.31 -5.94 -19.33
C VAL A 67 1.14 -6.14 -19.76
N GLY A 68 1.41 -7.26 -20.45
CA GLY A 68 2.73 -7.53 -21.03
C GLY A 68 3.83 -7.90 -20.04
N LEU A 69 3.51 -8.15 -18.77
CA LEU A 69 4.46 -8.50 -17.71
C LEU A 69 4.52 -10.01 -17.39
N GLY A 70 3.91 -10.85 -18.22
CA GLY A 70 3.83 -12.29 -18.00
C GLY A 70 2.53 -12.72 -17.30
N SER A 71 2.39 -14.04 -17.02
CA SER A 71 1.18 -14.65 -16.45
C SER A 71 1.35 -15.11 -15.00
N GLY A 72 2.57 -15.10 -14.47
CA GLY A 72 2.88 -15.48 -13.09
C GLY A 72 2.75 -14.30 -12.11
N PRO A 73 2.97 -14.55 -10.80
CA PRO A 73 3.00 -13.48 -9.82
C PRO A 73 4.01 -12.40 -10.19
N LEU A 74 3.60 -11.15 -10.12
CA LEU A 74 4.43 -9.99 -10.50
C LEU A 74 5.45 -9.65 -9.39
N LEU A 75 6.38 -10.57 -9.14
CA LEU A 75 7.45 -10.40 -8.16
C LEU A 75 8.80 -10.37 -8.88
N ASP A 76 9.61 -9.37 -8.56
CA ASP A 76 10.95 -9.18 -9.15
C ASP A 76 10.94 -9.04 -10.68
N VAL A 77 9.95 -8.34 -11.21
CA VAL A 77 9.76 -8.16 -12.66
C VAL A 77 10.63 -7.00 -13.16
N PRO A 78 11.39 -7.18 -14.27
CA PRO A 78 12.14 -6.07 -14.88
C PRO A 78 11.18 -5.10 -15.56
N LEU A 79 11.39 -3.79 -15.34
CA LEU A 79 10.64 -2.72 -15.95
C LEU A 79 11.54 -1.53 -16.26
N CYS A 80 11.39 -0.93 -17.44
CA CYS A 80 12.17 0.26 -17.84
C CYS A 80 11.26 1.49 -17.79
N ALA A 81 11.54 2.43 -16.89
CA ALA A 81 10.77 3.66 -16.75
C ALA A 81 11.68 4.85 -16.43
N GLY A 82 11.39 6.02 -17.00
CA GLY A 82 12.19 7.23 -16.77
C GLY A 82 13.65 7.10 -17.16
N GLY A 83 13.97 6.29 -18.20
CA GLY A 83 15.35 6.05 -18.64
C GLY A 83 16.17 5.12 -17.75
N ARG A 84 15.55 4.46 -16.77
CA ARG A 84 16.20 3.57 -15.80
C ARG A 84 15.53 2.20 -15.79
N ALA A 85 16.33 1.15 -15.59
CA ALA A 85 15.86 -0.21 -15.34
C ALA A 85 15.53 -0.39 -13.85
N TRP A 86 14.39 -0.99 -13.57
CA TRP A 86 13.87 -1.26 -12.25
C TRP A 86 13.55 -2.73 -12.06
N ARG A 87 13.57 -3.19 -10.82
CA ARG A 87 13.00 -4.47 -10.41
C ARG A 87 11.76 -4.16 -9.56
N VAL A 88 10.58 -4.52 -10.04
CA VAL A 88 9.32 -4.16 -9.42
C VAL A 88 8.59 -5.37 -8.87
N HIS A 89 7.81 -5.14 -7.83
CA HIS A 89 6.92 -6.12 -7.22
C HIS A 89 5.51 -5.51 -7.20
N CYS A 90 4.60 -6.07 -7.98
CA CYS A 90 3.26 -5.49 -8.07
C CYS A 90 2.27 -6.29 -7.23
N VAL A 91 1.57 -5.61 -6.33
CA VAL A 91 0.61 -6.21 -5.40
C VAL A 91 -0.68 -5.41 -5.40
N ALA A 92 -1.81 -6.09 -5.47
CA ALA A 92 -3.13 -5.49 -5.28
C ALA A 92 -3.61 -5.72 -3.84
N VAL A 93 -4.04 -4.64 -3.19
CA VAL A 93 -4.69 -4.64 -1.86
C VAL A 93 -6.00 -3.84 -2.00
N GLY A 94 -6.91 -4.39 -2.82
CA GLY A 94 -8.11 -3.67 -3.28
C GLY A 94 -7.84 -2.65 -4.39
N ASN A 95 -6.66 -2.05 -4.44
CA ASN A 95 -6.13 -1.19 -5.51
C ASN A 95 -4.69 -1.62 -5.86
N PRO A 96 -4.17 -1.26 -7.05
CA PRO A 96 -2.87 -1.72 -7.52
C PRO A 96 -1.71 -0.88 -6.98
N HIS A 97 -0.62 -1.57 -6.63
CA HIS A 97 0.62 -0.99 -6.10
C HIS A 97 1.84 -1.59 -6.82
N CYS A 98 2.81 -0.74 -7.14
CA CYS A 98 4.12 -1.08 -7.68
C CYS A 98 5.18 -0.76 -6.63
N VAL A 99 5.71 -1.79 -5.99
CA VAL A 99 6.70 -1.69 -4.91
C VAL A 99 8.11 -1.89 -5.46
N LEU A 100 9.01 -0.99 -5.10
CA LEU A 100 10.43 -1.05 -5.45
C LEU A 100 11.26 -1.07 -4.16
N PHE A 101 12.04 -2.13 -3.96
CA PHE A 101 12.99 -2.16 -2.85
C PHE A 101 14.30 -1.49 -3.23
N THR A 102 14.77 -0.58 -2.38
CA THR A 102 16.00 0.19 -2.54
C THR A 102 17.00 -0.15 -1.44
N HIS A 103 18.29 0.00 -1.70
CA HIS A 103 19.33 -0.06 -0.68
C HIS A 103 19.58 1.31 -0.03
N GLU A 104 19.39 2.37 -0.82
CA GLU A 104 19.48 3.76 -0.39
C GLU A 104 18.14 4.24 0.19
N PRO A 105 18.15 5.36 0.95
CA PRO A 105 16.91 5.97 1.41
C PRO A 105 15.91 6.21 0.26
N PRO A 106 14.60 6.03 0.50
CA PRO A 106 13.60 6.24 -0.52
C PRO A 106 13.66 7.66 -1.10
N PRO A 107 13.42 7.84 -2.42
CA PRO A 107 13.48 9.15 -3.07
C PRO A 107 12.47 10.12 -2.46
N ALA A 108 12.78 11.41 -2.51
CA ALA A 108 11.90 12.48 -2.04
C ALA A 108 11.85 13.65 -3.03
N GLY A 109 10.91 14.56 -2.84
CA GLY A 109 10.80 15.79 -3.62
C GLY A 109 10.72 15.55 -5.13
N ALA A 110 11.60 16.21 -5.89
CA ALA A 110 11.60 16.16 -7.37
C ALA A 110 11.93 14.76 -7.91
N GLU A 111 12.77 14.00 -7.24
CA GLU A 111 13.14 12.64 -7.65
C GLU A 111 11.97 11.68 -7.50
N LEU A 112 11.28 11.71 -6.35
CA LEU A 112 10.05 10.95 -6.14
C LEU A 112 9.00 11.30 -7.20
N ALA A 113 8.84 12.59 -7.52
CA ALA A 113 7.87 13.03 -8.52
C ALA A 113 8.23 12.55 -9.94
N ALA A 114 9.51 12.56 -10.30
CA ALA A 114 9.97 12.12 -11.62
C ALA A 114 9.77 10.60 -11.79
N TRP A 115 10.25 9.80 -10.84
CA TRP A 115 10.18 8.34 -10.92
C TRP A 115 8.76 7.82 -10.65
N GLY A 116 8.07 8.39 -9.68
CA GLY A 116 6.69 8.04 -9.37
C GLY A 116 5.75 8.27 -10.56
N ARG A 117 5.91 9.39 -11.27
CA ARG A 117 5.15 9.67 -12.50
C ARG A 117 5.50 8.70 -13.62
N ALA A 118 6.80 8.44 -13.86
CA ALA A 118 7.23 7.55 -14.93
C ALA A 118 6.75 6.10 -14.73
N LEU A 119 6.77 5.60 -13.50
CA LEU A 119 6.29 4.27 -13.14
C LEU A 119 4.76 4.21 -13.05
N GLY A 120 4.15 5.21 -12.41
CA GLY A 120 2.71 5.27 -12.19
C GLY A 120 1.86 5.35 -13.46
N HIS A 121 2.44 5.89 -14.55
CA HIS A 121 1.81 5.98 -15.88
C HIS A 121 2.50 5.09 -16.92
N HIS A 122 3.25 4.08 -16.46
CA HIS A 122 3.93 3.17 -17.39
C HIS A 122 2.91 2.40 -18.26
N PRO A 123 3.18 2.16 -19.56
CA PRO A 123 2.26 1.44 -20.46
C PRO A 123 1.84 0.05 -19.98
N ALA A 124 2.67 -0.61 -19.18
CA ALA A 124 2.31 -1.89 -18.56
C ALA A 124 1.15 -1.76 -17.55
N PHE A 125 0.77 -0.56 -17.15
CA PHE A 125 -0.34 -0.28 -16.23
C PHE A 125 -1.31 0.71 -16.85
N PRO A 126 -2.16 0.29 -17.80
CA PRO A 126 -3.06 1.20 -18.54
C PRO A 126 -4.00 2.01 -17.64
N GLY A 127 -4.42 1.44 -16.51
CA GLY A 127 -5.23 2.13 -15.48
C GLY A 127 -4.43 2.98 -14.51
N GLY A 128 -3.10 3.08 -14.68
CA GLY A 128 -2.19 3.66 -13.70
C GLY A 128 -2.04 2.83 -12.45
N ILE A 129 -0.97 3.08 -11.69
CA ILE A 129 -0.63 2.32 -10.48
C ILE A 129 -0.06 3.25 -9.40
N ASN A 130 -0.29 2.95 -8.12
CA ASN A 130 0.43 3.58 -7.01
C ASN A 130 1.87 3.05 -6.98
N VAL A 131 2.82 3.87 -6.60
CA VAL A 131 4.25 3.51 -6.60
C VAL A 131 4.82 3.74 -5.20
N GLU A 132 5.43 2.71 -4.64
CA GLU A 132 6.07 2.74 -3.34
C GLU A 132 7.56 2.42 -3.47
N PHE A 133 8.40 3.34 -3.01
CA PHE A 133 9.84 3.10 -2.83
C PHE A 133 10.09 2.73 -1.38
N ALA A 134 10.65 1.55 -1.15
CA ALA A 134 10.80 0.96 0.16
C ALA A 134 12.25 0.55 0.45
N GLN A 135 12.81 1.02 1.55
CA GLN A 135 14.11 0.58 2.07
C GLN A 135 13.90 -0.32 3.28
N PRO A 136 14.33 -1.58 3.25
CA PRO A 136 14.45 -2.39 4.47
C PRO A 136 15.48 -1.78 5.42
N ILE A 137 15.06 -1.37 6.61
CA ILE A 137 15.90 -0.75 7.64
C ILE A 137 16.14 -1.67 8.84
N SER A 138 15.35 -2.73 8.96
CA SER A 138 15.52 -3.80 9.94
C SER A 138 14.77 -5.05 9.45
N PRO A 139 14.88 -6.21 10.13
CA PRO A 139 14.12 -7.41 9.76
C PRO A 139 12.59 -7.23 9.74
N THR A 140 12.07 -6.24 10.47
CA THR A 140 10.63 -5.91 10.52
C THR A 140 10.37 -4.42 10.33
N GLY A 141 11.29 -3.68 9.72
CA GLY A 141 11.18 -2.23 9.52
C GLY A 141 11.45 -1.83 8.08
N LEU A 142 10.58 -0.99 7.52
CA LEU A 142 10.65 -0.50 6.16
C LEU A 142 10.46 1.03 6.17
N ALA A 143 11.41 1.79 5.59
CA ALA A 143 11.22 3.20 5.30
C ALA A 143 10.61 3.34 3.91
N VAL A 144 9.55 4.14 3.75
CA VAL A 144 8.74 4.16 2.52
C VAL A 144 8.37 5.58 2.12
N THR A 145 8.47 5.89 0.82
CA THR A 145 7.81 7.04 0.21
C THR A 145 6.84 6.58 -0.87
N VAL A 146 5.78 7.35 -1.08
CA VAL A 146 4.65 6.95 -1.92
C VAL A 146 4.35 8.01 -2.97
N TRP A 147 4.07 7.55 -4.18
CA TRP A 147 3.45 8.30 -5.26
C TRP A 147 2.09 7.68 -5.57
N GLU A 148 1.02 8.33 -5.16
CA GLU A 148 -0.34 7.82 -5.37
C GLU A 148 -0.88 8.18 -6.75
N ARG A 149 -1.58 7.23 -7.36
CA ARG A 149 -2.31 7.41 -8.61
C ARG A 149 -3.37 8.52 -8.44
N GLY A 150 -3.24 9.59 -9.21
CA GLY A 150 -4.15 10.73 -9.18
C GLY A 150 -3.82 11.81 -8.15
N SER A 151 -3.05 11.52 -7.09
CA SER A 151 -2.72 12.49 -6.03
C SER A 151 -1.23 12.88 -6.01
N GLY A 152 -0.36 12.08 -6.61
CA GLY A 152 1.09 12.32 -6.57
C GLY A 152 1.73 11.94 -5.24
N ALA A 153 2.77 12.66 -4.84
CA ALA A 153 3.45 12.41 -3.57
C ALA A 153 2.54 12.72 -2.39
N THR A 154 2.34 11.73 -1.50
CA THR A 154 1.54 11.88 -0.29
C THR A 154 2.34 11.50 0.95
N LEU A 155 1.87 11.94 2.11
CA LEU A 155 2.56 11.68 3.38
C LEU A 155 2.33 10.25 3.90
N ALA A 156 1.22 9.61 3.53
CA ALA A 156 0.89 8.25 3.96
C ALA A 156 -0.20 7.63 3.08
N CYS A 157 0.00 6.36 2.72
CA CYS A 157 -0.98 5.52 2.03
C CYS A 157 -1.15 4.20 2.80
N GLY A 158 -2.34 3.93 3.33
CA GLY A 158 -2.61 2.72 4.13
C GLY A 158 -2.52 1.44 3.29
N THR A 159 -3.11 1.43 2.09
CA THR A 159 -3.02 0.29 1.16
C THR A 159 -1.61 0.12 0.62
N GLY A 160 -0.89 1.22 0.38
CA GLY A 160 0.53 1.20 0.00
C GLY A 160 1.41 0.56 1.08
N ALA A 161 1.20 0.91 2.35
CA ALA A 161 1.91 0.26 3.46
C ALA A 161 1.65 -1.26 3.49
N CYS A 162 0.39 -1.67 3.29
CA CYS A 162 0.03 -3.09 3.21
C CYS A 162 0.68 -3.78 2.01
N ALA A 163 0.71 -3.14 0.83
CA ALA A 163 1.33 -3.69 -0.37
C ALA A 163 2.84 -3.86 -0.20
N VAL A 164 3.52 -2.87 0.42
CA VAL A 164 4.96 -2.95 0.73
C VAL A 164 5.24 -4.09 1.70
N ALA A 165 4.47 -4.23 2.79
CA ALA A 165 4.61 -5.31 3.75
C ALA A 165 4.36 -6.69 3.10
N ALA A 166 3.31 -6.80 2.27
CA ALA A 166 3.02 -8.03 1.53
C ALA A 166 4.14 -8.40 0.55
N ALA A 167 4.65 -7.44 -0.25
CA ALA A 167 5.78 -7.66 -1.14
C ALA A 167 7.05 -8.07 -0.37
N ALA A 168 7.32 -7.45 0.79
CA ALA A 168 8.45 -7.80 1.64
C ALA A 168 8.36 -9.24 2.17
N VAL A 169 7.18 -9.67 2.59
CA VAL A 169 6.94 -11.05 3.03
C VAL A 169 7.04 -12.04 1.87
N LEU A 170 6.42 -11.74 0.73
CA LEU A 170 6.46 -12.60 -0.46
C LEU A 170 7.88 -12.81 -1.00
N THR A 171 8.76 -11.84 -0.80
CA THR A 171 10.15 -11.86 -1.26
C THR A 171 11.15 -12.21 -0.16
N GLY A 172 10.67 -12.64 1.02
CA GLY A 172 11.51 -13.09 2.13
C GLY A 172 12.30 -11.99 2.84
N ARG A 173 11.96 -10.72 2.64
CA ARG A 173 12.61 -9.58 3.30
C ARG A 173 12.10 -9.34 4.71
N CYS A 174 10.84 -9.69 4.98
CA CYS A 174 10.24 -9.61 6.31
C CYS A 174 9.55 -10.92 6.65
N PRO A 175 9.46 -11.28 7.94
CA PRO A 175 8.78 -12.49 8.39
C PRO A 175 7.25 -12.34 8.26
N ARG A 176 6.58 -13.43 7.89
CA ARG A 176 5.12 -13.52 7.89
C ARG A 176 4.60 -13.71 9.32
N GLY A 177 3.46 -13.10 9.64
CA GLY A 177 2.81 -13.24 10.95
C GLY A 177 3.41 -12.37 12.06
N ALA A 178 4.46 -11.60 11.77
CA ALA A 178 5.02 -10.63 12.70
C ALA A 178 4.60 -9.20 12.34
N PRO A 179 4.50 -8.28 13.31
CA PRO A 179 4.31 -6.86 13.04
C PRO A 179 5.46 -6.28 12.23
N ILE A 180 5.14 -5.61 11.13
CA ILE A 180 6.09 -4.91 10.27
C ILE A 180 5.82 -3.41 10.41
N LEU A 181 6.84 -2.65 10.79
CA LEU A 181 6.77 -1.20 10.94
C LEU A 181 7.09 -0.53 9.60
N VAL A 182 6.09 0.11 9.02
CA VAL A 182 6.21 0.87 7.77
C VAL A 182 6.28 2.35 8.10
N GLN A 183 7.49 2.92 8.01
CA GLN A 183 7.77 4.31 8.28
C GLN A 183 7.51 5.14 7.03
N LEU A 184 6.53 6.02 7.10
CA LEU A 184 6.12 6.95 6.05
C LEU A 184 6.38 8.39 6.50
N PRO A 185 6.48 9.38 5.61
CA PRO A 185 6.67 10.79 6.00
C PRO A 185 5.61 11.31 6.97
N GLY A 186 4.37 10.80 6.90
CA GLY A 186 3.26 11.17 7.79
C GLY A 186 3.19 10.39 9.10
N GLY A 187 4.07 9.40 9.32
CA GLY A 187 4.09 8.58 10.54
C GLY A 187 4.27 7.09 10.25
N THR A 188 4.32 6.29 11.30
CA THR A 188 4.54 4.85 11.21
C THR A 188 3.22 4.09 11.26
N LEU A 189 3.05 3.14 10.34
CA LEU A 189 1.97 2.16 10.36
C LEU A 189 2.54 0.79 10.73
N GLU A 190 1.84 0.08 11.60
CA GLU A 190 2.11 -1.34 11.86
C GLU A 190 1.22 -2.19 10.95
N VAL A 191 1.84 -3.10 10.22
CA VAL A 191 1.14 -4.02 9.30
C VAL A 191 1.51 -5.45 9.65
N CYS A 192 0.52 -6.31 9.80
CA CYS A 192 0.72 -7.75 9.97
C CYS A 192 0.18 -8.50 8.74
N VAL A 193 1.07 -9.22 8.05
CA VAL A 193 0.72 -10.08 6.91
C VAL A 193 0.49 -11.49 7.44
N GLN A 194 -0.77 -11.86 7.59
CA GLN A 194 -1.17 -13.15 8.14
C GLN A 194 -0.99 -14.30 7.16
N ARG A 195 -1.03 -15.54 7.64
CA ARG A 195 -1.15 -16.73 6.78
C ARG A 195 -2.58 -16.83 6.28
N ASP A 196 -2.76 -17.29 5.03
CA ASP A 196 -4.06 -17.80 4.60
C ASP A 196 -4.27 -19.13 5.34
N ASP A 197 -5.29 -19.18 6.18
CA ASP A 197 -5.78 -20.43 6.78
C ASP A 197 -6.65 -21.20 5.78
#